data_72035942b8073b014c253f759b14fb65
#
_entry.id   72035942b8073b014c253f759b14fb65
#
_cell.length_a   1.000
_cell.length_b   1.000
_cell.length_c   1.000
_cell.angle_alpha   90.00
_cell.angle_beta   90.00
_cell.angle_gamma   90.00
#
_symmetry.space_group_name_H-M   'P 1'
#
loop_
_entity.id
_entity.type
_entity.pdbx_description
1 polymer ?
#
loop_
_entity_poly.entity_id
_entity_poly.type
_entity_poly.pdbx_seq_one_letter_code
_entity_poly.pdbx_strand_id
1 'polypeptide(L)'
;DRSGENNDSKGMNLLSAARAANNQGDHEGRETYLRKAVETDPSLSRAAIVLSAELALRRRDPAAALTALDSIKLNGYAAELKLQALKMSDDWRASMAALPGLRKLFDTESFENEIALIGLRAEAGNDAELNALFKSLGAGARNSREVLSQYVKSLSYKAHAEPLLRAAIKKSWDSDYVSLYGDADFDTLKARCKAAEGWLKLHEEDPALHYCLGCLYELSNEPNMARESFTRSVELGGSLKGHEKLGLLLAHNGEFESSAQHLKLALSLD
;
A
#
# COMPACT_ATOMS: atom_id res chain seq x y z
N ASP A 1 -23.82 -10.67 49.19
CA ASP A 1 -23.69 -11.74 48.15
C ASP A 1 -22.28 -12.36 48.10
N ARG A 2 -21.93 -13.07 49.21
CA ARG A 2 -20.61 -13.72 49.34
C ARG A 2 -20.35 -14.84 48.30
N SER A 3 -21.36 -15.38 47.66
CA SER A 3 -21.22 -16.42 46.64
C SER A 3 -20.75 -15.84 45.30
N GLY A 4 -21.19 -14.65 44.91
CA GLY A 4 -20.76 -13.96 43.67
C GLY A 4 -19.28 -13.54 43.78
N GLU A 5 -18.87 -12.87 44.86
CA GLU A 5 -17.47 -12.46 45.06
C GLU A 5 -16.48 -13.65 45.04
N ASN A 6 -16.90 -14.83 45.53
CA ASN A 6 -16.08 -16.03 45.49
C ASN A 6 -15.95 -16.63 44.08
N ASN A 7 -16.96 -16.52 43.26
CA ASN A 7 -16.92 -16.98 41.87
C ASN A 7 -16.08 -16.05 40.98
N ASP A 8 -16.17 -14.74 41.14
CA ASP A 8 -15.36 -13.77 40.42
C ASP A 8 -13.85 -14.00 40.67
N SER A 9 -13.47 -14.16 41.97
CA SER A 9 -12.09 -14.45 42.34
C SER A 9 -11.61 -15.78 41.76
N LYS A 10 -12.46 -16.82 41.76
CA LYS A 10 -12.12 -18.13 41.26
C LYS A 10 -11.98 -18.11 39.73
N GLY A 11 -12.86 -17.41 39.00
CA GLY A 11 -12.77 -17.23 37.56
C GLY A 11 -11.50 -16.47 37.14
N MET A 12 -11.15 -15.39 37.86
CA MET A 12 -9.90 -14.65 37.58
C MET A 12 -8.64 -15.46 37.84
N ASN A 13 -8.66 -16.32 38.86
CA ASN A 13 -7.54 -17.25 39.12
C ASN A 13 -7.38 -18.26 37.98
N LEU A 14 -8.48 -18.73 37.39
CA LEU A 14 -8.47 -19.63 36.21
C LEU A 14 -7.89 -18.92 34.97
N LEU A 15 -8.21 -17.65 34.73
CA LEU A 15 -7.57 -16.87 33.65
C LEU A 15 -6.06 -16.73 33.88
N SER A 16 -5.64 -16.53 35.12
CA SER A 16 -4.22 -16.49 35.49
C SER A 16 -3.52 -17.85 35.31
N ALA A 17 -4.21 -18.95 35.62
CA ALA A 17 -3.73 -20.29 35.36
C ALA A 17 -3.60 -20.58 33.86
N ALA A 18 -4.52 -20.08 33.02
CA ALA A 18 -4.40 -20.19 31.57
C ALA A 18 -3.14 -19.48 31.02
N ARG A 19 -2.79 -18.30 31.55
CA ARG A 19 -1.52 -17.64 31.23
C ARG A 19 -0.31 -18.47 31.62
N ALA A 20 -0.32 -19.04 32.82
CA ALA A 20 0.77 -19.88 33.31
C ALA A 20 0.95 -21.15 32.45
N ALA A 21 -0.15 -21.84 32.13
CA ALA A 21 -0.15 -23.01 31.24
C ALA A 21 0.41 -22.66 29.85
N ASN A 22 0.01 -21.51 29.27
CA ASN A 22 0.55 -21.06 28.00
C ASN A 22 2.08 -20.83 28.05
N ASN A 23 2.59 -20.24 29.13
CA ASN A 23 4.02 -19.98 29.30
C ASN A 23 4.83 -21.29 29.46
N GLN A 24 4.19 -22.36 29.91
CA GLN A 24 4.77 -23.70 30.04
C GLN A 24 4.61 -24.55 28.76
N GLY A 25 3.93 -24.02 27.73
CA GLY A 25 3.64 -24.77 26.50
C GLY A 25 2.49 -25.79 26.66
N ASP A 26 1.78 -25.77 27.79
CA ASP A 26 0.61 -26.64 28.04
C ASP A 26 -0.63 -26.05 27.35
N HIS A 27 -0.82 -26.45 26.09
CA HIS A 27 -1.91 -25.95 25.25
C HIS A 27 -3.28 -26.47 25.70
N GLU A 28 -3.34 -27.72 26.14
CA GLU A 28 -4.58 -28.38 26.60
C GLU A 28 -5.03 -27.80 27.95
N GLY A 29 -4.09 -27.64 28.88
CA GLY A 29 -4.34 -26.96 30.17
C GLY A 29 -4.84 -25.56 29.98
N ARG A 30 -4.22 -24.77 29.10
CA ARG A 30 -4.67 -23.42 28.77
C ARG A 30 -6.15 -23.39 28.33
N GLU A 31 -6.54 -24.18 27.33
CA GLU A 31 -7.93 -24.20 26.84
C GLU A 31 -8.89 -24.66 27.92
N THR A 32 -8.47 -25.63 28.73
CA THR A 32 -9.26 -26.12 29.86
C THR A 32 -9.49 -25.01 30.90
N TYR A 33 -8.46 -24.24 31.26
CA TYR A 33 -8.57 -23.12 32.21
C TYR A 33 -9.42 -21.99 31.67
N LEU A 34 -9.29 -21.61 30.39
CA LEU A 34 -10.14 -20.59 29.76
C LEU A 34 -11.63 -21.00 29.78
N ARG A 35 -11.94 -22.23 29.40
CA ARG A 35 -13.29 -22.74 29.45
C ARG A 35 -13.88 -22.76 30.86
N LYS A 36 -13.12 -23.32 31.84
CA LYS A 36 -13.54 -23.34 33.25
C LYS A 36 -13.76 -21.95 33.83
N ALA A 37 -12.99 -20.96 33.42
CA ALA A 37 -13.18 -19.56 33.86
C ALA A 37 -14.58 -19.07 33.47
N VAL A 38 -14.98 -19.29 32.21
CA VAL A 38 -16.30 -18.89 31.70
C VAL A 38 -17.45 -19.73 32.31
N GLU A 39 -17.21 -21.03 32.55
CA GLU A 39 -18.19 -21.88 33.25
C GLU A 39 -18.40 -21.44 34.72
N THR A 40 -17.33 -20.94 35.36
CA THR A 40 -17.38 -20.45 36.76
C THR A 40 -18.05 -19.10 36.82
N ASP A 41 -17.73 -18.21 35.88
CA ASP A 41 -18.29 -16.87 35.78
C ASP A 41 -18.49 -16.49 34.31
N PRO A 42 -19.73 -16.58 33.79
CA PRO A 42 -20.06 -16.22 32.40
C PRO A 42 -19.73 -14.77 32.04
N SER A 43 -19.63 -13.86 33.00
CA SER A 43 -19.26 -12.45 32.75
C SER A 43 -17.85 -12.33 32.22
N LEU A 44 -16.97 -13.31 32.50
CA LEU A 44 -15.59 -13.39 32.04
C LEU A 44 -15.44 -13.84 30.57
N SER A 45 -16.52 -14.19 29.88
CA SER A 45 -16.49 -14.70 28.49
C SER A 45 -15.65 -13.79 27.58
N ARG A 46 -15.91 -12.48 27.63
CA ARG A 46 -15.15 -11.52 26.84
C ARG A 46 -13.67 -11.46 27.23
N ALA A 47 -13.37 -11.49 28.54
CA ALA A 47 -11.99 -11.46 29.05
C ALA A 47 -11.21 -12.72 28.63
N ALA A 48 -11.88 -13.90 28.67
CA ALA A 48 -11.29 -15.14 28.22
C ALA A 48 -10.95 -15.12 26.73
N ILE A 49 -11.84 -14.59 25.86
CA ILE A 49 -11.61 -14.42 24.41
C ILE A 49 -10.43 -13.49 24.16
N VAL A 50 -10.39 -12.32 24.80
CA VAL A 50 -9.30 -11.36 24.66
C VAL A 50 -7.97 -11.97 25.11
N LEU A 51 -7.98 -12.71 26.23
CA LEU A 51 -6.80 -13.42 26.71
C LEU A 51 -6.36 -14.52 25.72
N SER A 52 -7.30 -15.31 25.18
CA SER A 52 -6.99 -16.31 24.18
C SER A 52 -6.29 -15.72 22.96
N ALA A 53 -6.79 -14.59 22.45
CA ALA A 53 -6.17 -13.86 21.34
C ALA A 53 -4.77 -13.34 21.70
N GLU A 54 -4.59 -12.73 22.87
CA GLU A 54 -3.28 -12.27 23.37
C GLU A 54 -2.27 -13.45 23.40
N LEU A 55 -2.67 -14.57 23.96
CA LEU A 55 -1.83 -15.75 24.08
C LEU A 55 -1.50 -16.37 22.72
N ALA A 56 -2.44 -16.33 21.75
CA ALA A 56 -2.20 -16.76 20.38
C ALA A 56 -1.13 -15.88 19.70
N LEU A 57 -1.22 -14.56 19.84
CA LEU A 57 -0.22 -13.64 19.29
C LEU A 57 1.18 -13.83 19.88
N ARG A 58 1.28 -14.12 21.17
CA ARG A 58 2.55 -14.44 21.82
C ARG A 58 3.21 -15.69 21.23
N ARG A 59 2.42 -16.65 20.74
CA ARG A 59 2.88 -17.84 20.02
C ARG A 59 3.12 -17.64 18.53
N ARG A 60 2.94 -16.42 18.03
CA ARG A 60 2.98 -16.07 16.62
C ARG A 60 1.92 -16.81 15.78
N ASP A 61 0.73 -16.97 16.35
CA ASP A 61 -0.45 -17.55 15.69
C ASP A 61 -1.52 -16.48 15.47
N PRO A 62 -1.36 -15.62 14.43
CA PRO A 62 -2.33 -14.56 14.15
C PRO A 62 -3.69 -15.11 13.70
N ALA A 63 -3.74 -16.31 13.08
CA ALA A 63 -4.99 -16.90 12.62
C ALA A 63 -5.89 -17.27 13.81
N ALA A 64 -5.35 -17.92 14.85
CA ALA A 64 -6.09 -18.21 16.06
C ALA A 64 -6.54 -16.94 16.78
N ALA A 65 -5.70 -15.90 16.81
CA ALA A 65 -6.06 -14.60 17.40
C ALA A 65 -7.23 -13.94 16.66
N LEU A 66 -7.19 -13.90 15.33
CA LEU A 66 -8.26 -13.34 14.50
C LEU A 66 -9.58 -14.11 14.71
N THR A 67 -9.53 -15.45 14.68
CA THR A 67 -10.70 -16.32 14.91
C THR A 67 -11.34 -16.02 16.27
N ALA A 68 -10.55 -15.90 17.33
CA ALA A 68 -11.06 -15.57 18.65
C ALA A 68 -11.74 -14.19 18.67
N LEU A 69 -11.10 -13.17 18.11
CA LEU A 69 -11.59 -11.77 18.14
C LEU A 69 -12.80 -11.53 17.23
N ASP A 70 -13.05 -12.36 16.23
CA ASP A 70 -14.22 -12.24 15.37
C ASP A 70 -15.55 -12.55 16.09
N SER A 71 -15.47 -13.24 17.22
CA SER A 71 -16.64 -13.59 18.03
C SER A 71 -17.14 -12.46 18.93
N ILE A 72 -16.41 -11.33 19.04
CA ILE A 72 -16.73 -10.24 19.95
C ILE A 72 -16.76 -8.87 19.25
N LYS A 73 -17.55 -7.95 19.82
CA LYS A 73 -17.51 -6.54 19.38
C LYS A 73 -16.13 -5.94 19.74
N LEU A 74 -15.44 -5.39 18.76
CA LEU A 74 -14.13 -4.77 18.96
C LEU A 74 -14.25 -3.43 19.69
N ASN A 75 -13.41 -3.24 20.69
CA ASN A 75 -13.18 -1.97 21.37
C ASN A 75 -11.81 -1.99 22.07
N GLY A 76 -11.20 -0.82 22.30
CA GLY A 76 -9.97 -0.68 23.07
C GLY A 76 -8.94 -1.79 22.75
N TYR A 77 -8.49 -2.49 23.79
CA TYR A 77 -7.42 -3.49 23.70
C TYR A 77 -7.72 -4.67 22.74
N ALA A 78 -8.98 -5.12 22.63
CA ALA A 78 -9.32 -6.17 21.68
C ALA A 78 -9.10 -5.73 20.22
N ALA A 79 -9.32 -4.46 19.92
CA ALA A 79 -9.07 -3.91 18.58
C ALA A 79 -7.57 -3.74 18.29
N GLU A 80 -6.78 -3.38 19.32
CA GLU A 80 -5.30 -3.36 19.23
C GLU A 80 -4.75 -4.75 18.90
N LEU A 81 -5.21 -5.77 19.61
CA LEU A 81 -4.83 -7.16 19.34
C LEU A 81 -5.23 -7.59 17.92
N LYS A 82 -6.41 -7.19 17.44
CA LYS A 82 -6.83 -7.49 16.06
C LYS A 82 -5.93 -6.80 15.04
N LEU A 83 -5.60 -5.54 15.24
CA LEU A 83 -4.65 -4.83 14.38
C LEU A 83 -3.27 -5.49 14.39
N GLN A 84 -2.79 -5.91 15.55
CA GLN A 84 -1.52 -6.64 15.67
C GLN A 84 -1.57 -7.99 14.94
N ALA A 85 -2.67 -8.75 15.07
CA ALA A 85 -2.87 -10.02 14.37
C ALA A 85 -2.86 -9.82 12.85
N LEU A 86 -3.56 -8.81 12.35
CA LEU A 86 -3.60 -8.47 10.92
C LEU A 86 -2.21 -8.07 10.39
N LYS A 87 -1.43 -7.31 11.15
CA LYS A 87 -0.04 -6.96 10.79
C LYS A 87 0.90 -8.17 10.76
N MET A 88 0.60 -9.20 11.54
CA MET A 88 1.38 -10.46 11.57
C MET A 88 0.91 -11.47 10.52
N SER A 89 -0.28 -11.28 9.97
CA SER A 89 -0.81 -12.15 8.91
C SER A 89 -0.36 -11.61 7.55
N ASP A 90 -0.09 -12.52 6.61
CA ASP A 90 0.19 -12.14 5.22
C ASP A 90 -1.10 -11.99 4.38
N ASP A 91 -2.26 -12.07 5.03
CA ASP A 91 -3.56 -11.96 4.37
C ASP A 91 -4.01 -10.49 4.26
N TRP A 92 -3.61 -9.84 3.16
CA TRP A 92 -4.02 -8.48 2.87
C TRP A 92 -5.53 -8.34 2.65
N ARG A 93 -6.23 -9.40 2.14
CA ARG A 93 -7.70 -9.34 1.94
C ARG A 93 -8.44 -9.32 3.26
N ALA A 94 -8.07 -10.16 4.21
CA ALA A 94 -8.62 -10.11 5.56
C ALA A 94 -8.33 -8.76 6.23
N SER A 95 -7.13 -8.21 6.04
CA SER A 95 -6.73 -6.88 6.53
C SER A 95 -7.61 -5.78 5.94
N MET A 96 -7.82 -5.77 4.62
CA MET A 96 -8.72 -4.81 3.96
C MET A 96 -10.17 -4.93 4.44
N ALA A 97 -10.68 -6.14 4.62
CA ALA A 97 -12.03 -6.36 5.12
C ALA A 97 -12.24 -5.83 6.56
N ALA A 98 -11.20 -5.85 7.40
CA ALA A 98 -11.25 -5.36 8.76
C ALA A 98 -11.14 -3.82 8.90
N LEU A 99 -10.56 -3.13 7.91
CA LEU A 99 -10.29 -1.68 7.95
C LEU A 99 -11.50 -0.80 8.31
N PRO A 100 -12.73 -1.00 7.75
CA PRO A 100 -13.87 -0.15 8.08
C PRO A 100 -14.21 -0.12 9.56
N GLY A 101 -13.98 -1.24 10.26
CA GLY A 101 -14.14 -1.33 11.72
C GLY A 101 -13.03 -0.65 12.49
N LEU A 102 -11.80 -0.83 12.04
CA LEU A 102 -10.59 -0.29 12.69
C LEU A 102 -10.47 1.23 12.54
N ARG A 103 -10.82 1.82 11.39
CA ARG A 103 -10.84 3.27 11.15
C ARG A 103 -11.68 4.06 12.15
N LYS A 104 -12.67 3.42 12.76
CA LYS A 104 -13.52 4.05 13.79
C LYS A 104 -12.84 4.15 15.15
N LEU A 105 -11.77 3.41 15.36
CA LEU A 105 -11.11 3.24 16.65
C LEU A 105 -9.68 3.81 16.67
N PHE A 106 -9.03 3.83 15.50
CA PHE A 106 -7.61 4.22 15.36
C PHE A 106 -7.39 5.02 14.09
N ASP A 107 -6.28 5.75 14.07
CA ASP A 107 -5.64 6.15 12.83
C ASP A 107 -5.00 4.92 12.18
N THR A 108 -5.52 4.54 11.02
CA THR A 108 -5.08 3.34 10.29
C THR A 108 -4.35 3.68 9.00
N GLU A 109 -4.07 4.95 8.70
CA GLU A 109 -3.57 5.38 7.40
C GLU A 109 -2.26 4.67 7.01
N SER A 110 -1.30 4.59 7.90
CA SER A 110 -0.02 3.90 7.63
C SER A 110 -0.21 2.41 7.35
N PHE A 111 -1.04 1.73 8.16
CA PHE A 111 -1.35 0.31 7.95
C PHE A 111 -2.14 0.09 6.65
N GLU A 112 -3.07 0.97 6.35
CA GLU A 112 -3.87 0.93 5.13
C GLU A 112 -2.99 1.10 3.89
N ASN A 113 -2.03 2.02 3.91
CA ASN A 113 -1.06 2.20 2.83
C ASN A 113 -0.23 0.93 2.60
N GLU A 114 0.26 0.32 3.68
CA GLU A 114 1.06 -0.91 3.60
C GLU A 114 0.28 -2.05 2.93
N ILE A 115 -0.91 -2.36 3.43
CA ILE A 115 -1.73 -3.45 2.86
C ILE A 115 -2.26 -3.13 1.46
N ALA A 116 -2.54 -1.84 1.17
CA ALA A 116 -2.91 -1.41 -0.17
C ALA A 116 -1.80 -1.69 -1.19
N LEU A 117 -0.54 -1.39 -0.85
CA LEU A 117 0.60 -1.68 -1.72
C LEU A 117 0.76 -3.18 -1.98
N ILE A 118 0.57 -4.02 -0.96
CA ILE A 118 0.61 -5.48 -1.11
C ILE A 118 -0.51 -5.94 -2.05
N GLY A 119 -1.75 -5.53 -1.79
CA GLY A 119 -2.91 -5.90 -2.60
C GLY A 119 -2.82 -5.41 -4.05
N LEU A 120 -2.38 -4.17 -4.28
CA LEU A 120 -2.21 -3.62 -5.62
C LEU A 120 -1.14 -4.35 -6.44
N ARG A 121 -0.08 -4.85 -5.79
CA ARG A 121 0.93 -5.68 -6.46
C ARG A 121 0.41 -7.10 -6.74
N ALA A 122 -0.30 -7.69 -5.78
CA ALA A 122 -0.86 -9.03 -5.91
C ALA A 122 -1.90 -9.13 -7.03
N GLU A 123 -2.70 -8.08 -7.23
CA GLU A 123 -3.75 -8.03 -8.26
C GLU A 123 -3.28 -7.35 -9.56
N ALA A 124 -1.97 -7.14 -9.75
CA ALA A 124 -1.45 -6.48 -10.94
C ALA A 124 -1.96 -7.16 -12.22
N GLY A 125 -2.55 -6.35 -13.13
CA GLY A 125 -3.16 -6.83 -14.36
C GLY A 125 -4.64 -7.23 -14.24
N ASN A 126 -5.18 -7.30 -13.02
CA ASN A 126 -6.62 -7.53 -12.79
C ASN A 126 -7.33 -6.20 -12.50
N ASP A 127 -7.67 -5.45 -13.54
CA ASP A 127 -8.19 -4.09 -13.42
C ASP A 127 -9.50 -4.00 -12.60
N ALA A 128 -10.34 -5.04 -12.62
CA ALA A 128 -11.58 -5.06 -11.85
C ALA A 128 -11.29 -5.07 -10.34
N GLU A 129 -10.41 -5.97 -9.90
CA GLU A 129 -10.00 -6.08 -8.50
C GLU A 129 -9.18 -4.86 -8.04
N LEU A 130 -8.27 -4.36 -8.89
CA LEU A 130 -7.51 -3.14 -8.61
C LEU A 130 -8.43 -1.93 -8.39
N ASN A 131 -9.44 -1.75 -9.25
CA ASN A 131 -10.41 -0.68 -9.11
C ASN A 131 -11.27 -0.84 -7.84
N ALA A 132 -11.70 -2.07 -7.51
CA ALA A 132 -12.46 -2.35 -6.31
C ALA A 132 -11.62 -2.06 -5.06
N LEU A 133 -10.37 -2.55 -5.03
CA LEU A 133 -9.42 -2.31 -3.95
C LEU A 133 -9.19 -0.80 -3.76
N PHE A 134 -8.79 -0.08 -4.82
CA PHE A 134 -8.49 1.35 -4.73
C PHE A 134 -9.69 2.19 -4.26
N LYS A 135 -10.91 1.86 -4.70
CA LYS A 135 -12.15 2.52 -4.25
C LYS A 135 -12.45 2.28 -2.78
N SER A 136 -12.09 1.12 -2.24
CA SER A 136 -12.32 0.76 -0.83
C SER A 136 -11.38 1.46 0.15
N LEU A 137 -10.26 2.01 -0.34
CA LEU A 137 -9.28 2.74 0.45
C LEU A 137 -9.85 4.04 1.02
N GLY A 138 -9.37 4.46 2.17
CA GLY A 138 -9.62 5.78 2.75
C GLY A 138 -9.03 6.90 1.89
N ALA A 139 -9.47 8.14 2.15
CA ALA A 139 -9.01 9.29 1.38
C ALA A 139 -7.50 9.53 1.55
N GLY A 140 -6.95 9.33 2.75
CA GLY A 140 -5.51 9.42 3.01
C GLY A 140 -4.73 8.46 2.12
N ALA A 141 -5.05 7.17 2.19
CA ALA A 141 -4.37 6.14 1.41
C ALA A 141 -4.51 6.34 -0.11
N ARG A 142 -5.69 6.73 -0.60
CA ARG A 142 -5.88 7.04 -2.04
C ARG A 142 -5.05 8.23 -2.54
N ASN A 143 -4.73 9.16 -1.64
CA ASN A 143 -3.91 10.33 -1.94
C ASN A 143 -2.42 10.12 -1.61
N SER A 144 -2.06 8.98 -1.03
CA SER A 144 -0.66 8.62 -0.82
C SER A 144 0.04 8.45 -2.17
N ARG A 145 1.23 9.05 -2.29
CA ARG A 145 2.05 9.00 -3.50
C ARG A 145 2.35 7.55 -3.90
N GLU A 146 2.75 6.77 -2.95
CA GLU A 146 3.14 5.37 -3.15
C GLU A 146 1.96 4.53 -3.62
N VAL A 147 0.80 4.68 -2.99
CA VAL A 147 -0.42 3.93 -3.31
C VAL A 147 -0.97 4.32 -4.69
N LEU A 148 -1.07 5.62 -4.99
CA LEU A 148 -1.55 6.06 -6.31
C LEU A 148 -0.60 5.64 -7.43
N SER A 149 0.72 5.79 -7.22
CA SER A 149 1.72 5.36 -8.21
C SER A 149 1.65 3.85 -8.45
N GLN A 150 1.53 3.05 -7.38
CA GLN A 150 1.41 1.60 -7.49
C GLN A 150 0.12 1.20 -8.21
N TYR A 151 -0.99 1.85 -7.89
CA TYR A 151 -2.27 1.60 -8.57
C TYR A 151 -2.15 1.83 -10.09
N VAL A 152 -1.60 2.99 -10.52
CA VAL A 152 -1.40 3.29 -11.94
C VAL A 152 -0.48 2.27 -12.62
N LYS A 153 0.62 1.88 -11.94
CA LYS A 153 1.56 0.89 -12.48
C LYS A 153 0.95 -0.50 -12.63
N SER A 154 0.06 -0.88 -11.72
CA SER A 154 -0.56 -2.22 -11.69
C SER A 154 -1.67 -2.41 -12.72
N LEU A 155 -2.31 -1.33 -13.20
CA LEU A 155 -3.38 -1.40 -14.19
C LEU A 155 -2.87 -1.86 -15.56
N SER A 156 -3.60 -2.77 -16.20
CA SER A 156 -3.42 -3.12 -17.61
C SER A 156 -3.94 -2.02 -18.53
N TYR A 157 -5.14 -1.51 -18.25
CA TYR A 157 -5.75 -0.40 -18.96
C TYR A 157 -5.78 0.86 -18.10
N LYS A 158 -4.93 1.81 -18.44
CA LYS A 158 -4.63 2.97 -17.60
C LYS A 158 -5.53 4.20 -17.83
N ALA A 159 -6.41 4.19 -18.83
CA ALA A 159 -7.22 5.37 -19.19
C ALA A 159 -8.01 5.98 -18.02
N HIS A 160 -8.51 5.15 -17.11
CA HIS A 160 -9.24 5.62 -15.93
C HIS A 160 -8.35 6.28 -14.86
N ALA A 161 -7.06 6.01 -14.89
CA ALA A 161 -6.11 6.55 -13.91
C ALA A 161 -5.56 7.92 -14.33
N GLU A 162 -5.60 8.28 -15.61
CA GLU A 162 -5.10 9.57 -16.11
C GLU A 162 -5.69 10.77 -15.38
N PRO A 163 -7.02 10.91 -15.24
CA PRO A 163 -7.59 12.04 -14.54
C PRO A 163 -7.16 12.13 -13.07
N LEU A 164 -6.98 10.98 -12.42
CA LEU A 164 -6.53 10.91 -11.03
C LEU A 164 -5.09 11.42 -10.89
N LEU A 165 -4.20 10.93 -11.75
CA LEU A 165 -2.79 11.33 -11.75
C LEU A 165 -2.63 12.81 -12.10
N ARG A 166 -3.34 13.29 -13.12
CA ARG A 166 -3.35 14.72 -13.49
C ARG A 166 -3.89 15.60 -12.37
N ALA A 167 -4.92 15.17 -11.66
CA ALA A 167 -5.45 15.90 -10.52
C ALA A 167 -4.45 15.92 -9.35
N ALA A 168 -3.73 14.84 -9.10
CA ALA A 168 -2.67 14.78 -8.09
C ALA A 168 -1.52 15.74 -8.41
N ILE A 169 -1.03 15.75 -9.66
CA ILE A 169 0.01 16.68 -10.14
C ILE A 169 -0.44 18.14 -9.97
N LYS A 170 -1.69 18.44 -10.35
CA LYS A 170 -2.23 19.81 -10.21
C LYS A 170 -2.37 20.27 -8.76
N LYS A 171 -2.68 19.34 -7.85
CA LYS A 171 -2.84 19.62 -6.42
C LYS A 171 -1.50 19.86 -5.73
N SER A 172 -0.51 19.07 -6.08
CA SER A 172 0.84 19.15 -5.53
C SER A 172 1.82 18.63 -6.59
N TRP A 173 2.70 19.51 -7.07
CA TRP A 173 3.72 19.11 -8.03
C TRP A 173 4.61 18.04 -7.45
N ASP A 174 4.78 16.93 -8.18
CA ASP A 174 5.62 15.80 -7.79
C ASP A 174 6.25 15.22 -9.06
N SER A 175 7.58 15.25 -9.13
CA SER A 175 8.34 14.82 -10.29
C SER A 175 8.18 13.33 -10.61
N ASP A 176 7.91 12.48 -9.59
CA ASP A 176 7.62 11.06 -9.80
C ASP A 176 6.27 10.85 -10.48
N TYR A 177 5.26 11.64 -10.10
CA TYR A 177 3.96 11.62 -10.78
C TYR A 177 4.06 12.12 -12.23
N VAL A 178 4.87 13.15 -12.46
CA VAL A 178 5.08 13.71 -13.79
C VAL A 178 5.79 12.71 -14.70
N SER A 179 6.83 12.03 -14.19
CA SER A 179 7.51 10.95 -14.91
C SER A 179 6.54 9.81 -15.24
N LEU A 180 5.74 9.38 -14.25
CA LEU A 180 4.74 8.33 -14.44
C LEU A 180 3.66 8.73 -15.46
N TYR A 181 3.31 10.01 -15.54
CA TYR A 181 2.37 10.55 -16.53
C TYR A 181 2.92 10.44 -17.96
N GLY A 182 4.23 10.57 -18.12
CA GLY A 182 4.93 10.32 -19.39
C GLY A 182 4.99 8.82 -19.74
N ASP A 183 5.34 7.99 -18.76
CA ASP A 183 5.55 6.54 -18.97
C ASP A 183 4.27 5.75 -19.24
N ALA A 184 3.15 6.17 -18.64
CA ALA A 184 1.93 5.38 -18.68
C ALA A 184 1.21 5.49 -20.02
N ASP A 185 0.75 4.34 -20.53
CA ASP A 185 -0.06 4.27 -21.73
C ASP A 185 -1.52 4.64 -21.42
N PHE A 186 -1.88 5.87 -21.75
CA PHE A 186 -3.23 6.40 -21.63
C PHE A 186 -3.76 6.78 -23.02
N ASP A 187 -5.02 6.51 -23.31
CA ASP A 187 -5.63 6.73 -24.63
C ASP A 187 -5.70 8.19 -25.08
N THR A 188 -5.49 9.15 -24.20
CA THR A 188 -5.76 10.58 -24.46
C THR A 188 -4.49 11.37 -24.80
N LEU A 189 -3.66 10.87 -25.70
CA LEU A 189 -2.33 11.43 -26.03
C LEU A 189 -2.34 12.95 -26.27
N LYS A 190 -3.23 13.42 -27.15
CA LYS A 190 -3.35 14.85 -27.49
C LYS A 190 -3.65 15.74 -26.27
N ALA A 191 -4.53 15.28 -25.38
CA ALA A 191 -4.88 16.01 -24.16
C ALA A 191 -3.73 15.99 -23.16
N ARG A 192 -2.97 14.91 -23.11
CA ARG A 192 -1.78 14.76 -22.27
C ARG A 192 -0.65 15.69 -22.72
N CYS A 193 -0.33 15.74 -24.01
CA CYS A 193 0.66 16.68 -24.55
C CYS A 193 0.29 18.11 -24.16
N LYS A 194 -0.96 18.52 -24.45
CA LYS A 194 -1.43 19.87 -24.08
C LYS A 194 -1.34 20.16 -22.58
N ALA A 195 -1.60 19.19 -21.72
CA ALA A 195 -1.47 19.33 -20.28
C ALA A 195 0.00 19.52 -19.87
N ALA A 196 0.90 18.66 -20.34
CA ALA A 196 2.32 18.71 -20.05
C ALA A 196 2.98 19.99 -20.57
N GLU A 197 2.66 20.43 -21.78
CA GLU A 197 3.09 21.73 -22.35
C GLU A 197 2.61 22.89 -21.49
N GLY A 198 1.39 22.81 -20.97
CA GLY A 198 0.86 23.83 -20.07
C GLY A 198 1.62 23.94 -18.75
N TRP A 199 2.22 22.87 -18.27
CA TRP A 199 3.02 22.85 -17.05
C TRP A 199 4.39 23.51 -17.21
N LEU A 200 4.96 23.59 -18.42
CA LEU A 200 6.23 24.29 -18.68
C LEU A 200 6.24 25.72 -18.16
N LYS A 201 5.09 26.40 -18.14
CA LYS A 201 5.00 27.80 -17.67
C LYS A 201 5.44 27.99 -16.20
N LEU A 202 5.33 26.94 -15.40
CA LEU A 202 5.62 26.99 -13.96
C LEU A 202 6.78 26.07 -13.56
N HIS A 203 7.14 25.11 -14.41
CA HIS A 203 8.10 24.04 -14.09
C HIS A 203 9.09 23.78 -15.24
N GLU A 204 9.53 24.85 -15.90
CA GLU A 204 10.43 24.79 -17.07
C GLU A 204 11.79 24.11 -16.77
N GLU A 205 12.25 24.18 -15.51
CA GLU A 205 13.52 23.59 -15.09
C GLU A 205 13.36 22.21 -14.41
N ASP A 206 12.18 21.60 -14.47
CA ASP A 206 11.97 20.27 -13.90
C ASP A 206 12.37 19.19 -14.92
N PRO A 207 13.43 18.39 -14.65
CA PRO A 207 13.91 17.35 -15.56
C PRO A 207 12.85 16.26 -15.81
N ALA A 208 11.96 15.99 -14.85
CA ALA A 208 10.89 15.00 -14.99
C ALA A 208 9.80 15.47 -15.97
N LEU A 209 9.54 16.79 -16.03
CA LEU A 209 8.62 17.33 -17.02
C LEU A 209 9.16 17.19 -18.44
N HIS A 210 10.45 17.48 -18.64
CA HIS A 210 11.07 17.28 -19.96
C HIS A 210 11.13 15.82 -20.34
N TYR A 211 11.38 14.91 -19.38
CA TYR A 211 11.25 13.48 -19.62
C TYR A 211 9.84 13.09 -20.05
N CYS A 212 8.83 13.57 -19.33
CA CYS A 212 7.42 13.33 -19.65
C CYS A 212 7.07 13.81 -21.06
N LEU A 213 7.47 15.04 -21.42
CA LEU A 213 7.25 15.59 -22.75
C LEU A 213 7.95 14.75 -23.84
N GLY A 214 9.18 14.33 -23.59
CA GLY A 214 9.91 13.45 -24.48
C GLY A 214 9.15 12.14 -24.78
N CYS A 215 8.61 11.50 -23.74
CA CYS A 215 7.80 10.29 -23.88
C CYS A 215 6.50 10.56 -24.69
N LEU A 216 5.84 11.68 -24.43
CA LEU A 216 4.61 12.05 -25.12
C LEU A 216 4.85 12.39 -26.60
N TYR A 217 5.94 13.08 -26.93
CA TYR A 217 6.33 13.37 -28.32
C TYR A 217 6.80 12.12 -29.05
N GLU A 218 7.49 11.18 -28.37
CA GLU A 218 7.82 9.87 -28.93
C GLU A 218 6.54 9.10 -29.35
N LEU A 219 5.53 9.06 -28.46
CA LEU A 219 4.23 8.48 -28.74
C LEU A 219 3.45 9.22 -29.84
N SER A 220 3.65 10.52 -29.98
CA SER A 220 3.04 11.35 -31.03
C SER A 220 3.74 11.24 -32.39
N ASN A 221 4.79 10.41 -32.48
CA ASN A 221 5.65 10.29 -33.65
C ASN A 221 6.33 11.62 -34.07
N GLU A 222 6.75 12.39 -33.08
CA GLU A 222 7.47 13.67 -33.22
C GLU A 222 8.91 13.54 -32.73
N PRO A 223 9.80 12.81 -33.45
CA PRO A 223 11.11 12.40 -32.93
C PRO A 223 12.05 13.57 -32.63
N ASN A 224 11.94 14.67 -33.36
CA ASN A 224 12.78 15.86 -33.11
C ASN A 224 12.42 16.54 -31.79
N MET A 225 11.13 16.68 -31.50
CA MET A 225 10.66 17.24 -30.22
C MET A 225 10.94 16.30 -29.05
N ALA A 226 10.81 14.99 -29.28
CA ALA A 226 11.19 13.97 -28.29
C ALA A 226 12.68 14.06 -27.94
N ARG A 227 13.55 14.16 -28.96
CA ARG A 227 15.00 14.33 -28.77
C ARG A 227 15.34 15.58 -27.95
N GLU A 228 14.78 16.74 -28.35
CA GLU A 228 15.00 18.00 -27.65
C GLU A 228 14.59 17.90 -26.18
N SER A 229 13.41 17.35 -25.92
CA SER A 229 12.89 17.18 -24.57
C SER A 229 13.73 16.22 -23.74
N PHE A 230 14.13 15.05 -24.24
CA PHE A 230 15.01 14.14 -23.53
C PHE A 230 16.40 14.75 -23.29
N THR A 231 16.95 15.49 -24.27
CA THR A 231 18.21 16.20 -24.08
C THR A 231 18.09 17.22 -22.95
N ARG A 232 17.04 18.02 -22.94
CA ARG A 232 16.81 18.99 -21.87
C ARG A 232 16.64 18.34 -20.50
N SER A 233 15.92 17.21 -20.44
CA SER A 233 15.79 16.43 -19.21
C SER A 233 17.15 16.04 -18.65
N VAL A 234 18.05 15.54 -19.49
CA VAL A 234 19.38 15.07 -19.09
C VAL A 234 20.30 16.23 -18.66
N GLU A 235 20.24 17.35 -19.37
CA GLU A 235 21.00 18.58 -19.05
C GLU A 235 20.61 19.15 -17.68
N LEU A 236 19.33 19.03 -17.30
CA LEU A 236 18.83 19.45 -16.00
C LEU A 236 19.11 18.42 -14.87
N GLY A 237 19.90 17.39 -15.13
CA GLY A 237 20.21 16.35 -14.17
C GLY A 237 19.11 15.29 -14.03
N GLY A 238 18.41 15.01 -15.13
CA GLY A 238 17.34 14.03 -15.18
C GLY A 238 17.77 12.59 -14.86
N SER A 239 16.78 11.76 -14.65
CA SER A 239 16.95 10.37 -14.19
C SER A 239 17.63 9.46 -15.22
N LEU A 240 18.04 8.27 -14.76
CA LEU A 240 18.49 7.14 -15.58
C LEU A 240 17.65 6.90 -16.82
N LYS A 241 16.31 6.98 -16.66
CA LYS A 241 15.37 6.81 -17.75
C LYS A 241 15.50 7.87 -18.85
N GLY A 242 15.87 9.10 -18.51
CA GLY A 242 16.14 10.17 -19.48
C GLY A 242 17.34 9.80 -20.35
N HIS A 243 18.43 9.36 -19.74
CA HIS A 243 19.61 8.86 -20.47
C HIS A 243 19.30 7.63 -21.31
N GLU A 244 18.54 6.66 -20.79
CA GLU A 244 18.12 5.47 -21.51
C GLU A 244 17.30 5.85 -22.77
N LYS A 245 16.27 6.67 -22.61
CA LYS A 245 15.40 7.10 -23.73
C LYS A 245 16.15 7.89 -24.77
N LEU A 246 17.00 8.83 -24.37
CA LEU A 246 17.85 9.60 -25.30
C LEU A 246 18.82 8.68 -26.02
N GLY A 247 19.49 7.76 -25.33
CA GLY A 247 20.40 6.81 -25.89
C GLY A 247 19.74 5.91 -26.95
N LEU A 248 18.55 5.38 -26.66
CA LEU A 248 17.77 4.56 -27.63
C LEU A 248 17.36 5.37 -28.86
N LEU A 249 16.91 6.63 -28.67
CA LEU A 249 16.54 7.51 -29.78
C LEU A 249 17.73 7.82 -30.68
N LEU A 250 18.90 8.10 -30.10
CA LEU A 250 20.15 8.37 -30.84
C LEU A 250 20.60 7.13 -31.62
N ALA A 251 20.49 5.93 -31.02
CA ALA A 251 20.77 4.66 -31.74
C ALA A 251 19.88 4.48 -32.96
N HIS A 252 18.59 4.75 -32.83
CA HIS A 252 17.63 4.67 -33.93
C HIS A 252 18.00 5.63 -35.09
N ASN A 253 18.55 6.79 -34.76
CA ASN A 253 19.01 7.78 -35.73
C ASN A 253 20.41 7.51 -36.30
N GLY A 254 21.08 6.42 -35.88
CA GLY A 254 22.44 6.06 -36.34
C GLY A 254 23.57 6.79 -35.61
N GLU A 255 23.29 7.53 -34.55
CA GLU A 255 24.26 8.29 -33.75
C GLU A 255 24.85 7.38 -32.65
N PHE A 256 25.53 6.31 -33.02
CA PHE A 256 25.90 5.20 -32.13
C PHE A 256 26.90 5.61 -31.03
N GLU A 257 27.82 6.54 -31.28
CA GLU A 257 28.78 6.98 -30.28
C GLU A 257 28.10 7.75 -29.14
N SER A 258 27.28 8.72 -29.46
CA SER A 258 26.49 9.48 -28.48
C SER A 258 25.49 8.58 -27.74
N SER A 259 24.84 7.66 -28.47
CA SER A 259 23.95 6.63 -27.89
C SER A 259 24.67 5.82 -26.83
N ALA A 260 25.87 5.28 -27.13
CA ALA A 260 26.64 4.46 -26.19
C ALA A 260 27.03 5.23 -24.93
N GLN A 261 27.34 6.52 -25.04
CA GLN A 261 27.62 7.37 -23.88
C GLN A 261 26.40 7.49 -22.96
N HIS A 262 25.23 7.80 -23.51
CA HIS A 262 24.00 7.92 -22.73
C HIS A 262 23.56 6.59 -22.13
N LEU A 263 23.61 5.48 -22.88
CA LEU A 263 23.26 4.16 -22.35
C LEU A 263 24.22 3.71 -21.24
N LYS A 264 25.52 4.05 -21.35
CA LYS A 264 26.49 3.80 -20.28
C LYS A 264 26.15 4.58 -19.00
N LEU A 265 25.75 5.84 -19.14
CA LEU A 265 25.30 6.64 -17.99
C LEU A 265 24.02 6.08 -17.38
N ALA A 266 23.06 5.63 -18.19
CA ALA A 266 21.86 4.96 -17.71
C ALA A 266 22.15 3.72 -16.86
N LEU A 267 23.23 2.98 -17.17
CA LEU A 267 23.64 1.77 -16.44
C LEU A 267 24.57 2.04 -15.24
N SER A 268 25.16 3.22 -15.14
CA SER A 268 26.21 3.51 -14.15
C SER A 268 25.75 4.28 -12.92
N LEU A 269 24.47 4.64 -12.86
CA LEU A 269 23.86 5.39 -11.76
C LEU A 269 23.11 4.49 -10.76
N ASP A 270 23.22 3.16 -10.90
CA ASP A 270 22.67 2.17 -9.94
C ASP A 270 23.63 1.92 -8.77
#